data_149341be4b2839e661f9c8a980820260
#
_entry.id   149341be4b2839e661f9c8a980820260
#
_cell.length_a   1.000
_cell.length_b   1.000
_cell.length_c   1.000
_cell.angle_alpha   90.00
_cell.angle_beta   90.00
_cell.angle_gamma   90.00
#
_symmetry.space_group_name_H-M   'P 1'
#
loop_
_entity.id
_entity.type
_entity.pdbx_description
1 polymer ?
#
loop_
_entity_poly.entity_id
_entity_poly.type
_entity_poly.pdbx_seq_one_letter_code
_entity_poly.pdbx_strand_id
1 'polypeptide(L)'
;LAGHISWVFGGRNMAEAAEKAKPFKLDGVLEKMKCPYLIINGGADVLGVEGVTAMYDYAVKHGVNVTLRLTTPDETGADHCQHDNPTLGQELMLDWLADIFGIDQSTLAFYPG
;
A
#
# COMPACT_ATOMS: atom_id res chain seq x y z
N LEU A 1 -15.94 -11.09 -5.92
CA LEU A 1 -14.48 -11.16 -5.81
C LEU A 1 -13.91 -12.44 -6.43
N ALA A 2 -14.38 -13.65 -6.03
CA ALA A 2 -13.85 -14.93 -6.52
C ALA A 2 -13.91 -15.09 -8.05
N GLY A 3 -15.04 -14.74 -8.68
CA GLY A 3 -15.19 -14.79 -10.14
C GLY A 3 -14.22 -13.85 -10.86
N HIS A 4 -14.01 -12.66 -10.31
CA HIS A 4 -13.06 -11.68 -10.86
C HIS A 4 -11.62 -12.19 -10.80
N ILE A 5 -11.18 -12.71 -9.66
CA ILE A 5 -9.83 -13.28 -9.49
C ILE A 5 -9.62 -14.46 -10.45
N SER A 6 -10.62 -15.36 -10.56
CA SER A 6 -10.55 -16.48 -11.51
C SER A 6 -10.39 -16.01 -12.95
N TRP A 7 -11.11 -14.95 -13.32
CA TRP A 7 -11.02 -14.36 -14.66
C TRP A 7 -9.65 -13.72 -14.91
N VAL A 8 -9.14 -12.91 -13.96
CA VAL A 8 -7.84 -12.20 -14.08
C VAL A 8 -6.69 -13.18 -14.29
N PHE A 9 -6.66 -14.27 -13.52
CA PHE A 9 -5.59 -15.28 -13.62
C PHE A 9 -5.90 -16.40 -14.61
N GLY A 10 -7.04 -16.33 -15.31
CA GLY A 10 -7.43 -17.35 -16.28
C GLY A 10 -7.73 -18.73 -15.65
N GLY A 11 -8.16 -18.74 -14.38
CA GLY A 11 -8.53 -19.94 -13.66
C GLY A 11 -10.02 -20.28 -13.87
N ARG A 12 -10.35 -21.55 -13.93
CA ARG A 12 -11.76 -22.02 -14.00
C ARG A 12 -12.45 -21.89 -12.62
N ASN A 13 -11.67 -21.81 -11.56
CA ASN A 13 -12.11 -21.62 -10.17
C ASN A 13 -11.00 -20.98 -9.34
N MET A 14 -11.30 -20.67 -8.06
CA MET A 14 -10.35 -20.01 -7.17
C MET A 14 -9.08 -20.83 -6.91
N ALA A 15 -9.18 -22.14 -6.80
CA ALA A 15 -8.01 -22.99 -6.55
C ALA A 15 -7.02 -22.94 -7.73
N GLU A 16 -7.54 -23.03 -8.96
CA GLU A 16 -6.71 -22.91 -10.15
C GLU A 16 -6.14 -21.50 -10.32
N ALA A 17 -6.93 -20.46 -10.01
CA ALA A 17 -6.47 -19.09 -10.04
C ALA A 17 -5.34 -18.84 -9.01
N ALA A 18 -5.46 -19.40 -7.80
CA ALA A 18 -4.43 -19.30 -6.78
C ALA A 18 -3.11 -19.97 -7.20
N GLU A 19 -3.18 -21.14 -7.85
CA GLU A 19 -1.98 -21.80 -8.41
C GLU A 19 -1.30 -20.94 -9.48
N LYS A 20 -2.10 -20.36 -10.38
CA LYS A 20 -1.59 -19.48 -11.44
C LYS A 20 -1.06 -18.15 -10.92
N ALA A 21 -1.54 -17.69 -9.76
CA ALA A 21 -1.07 -16.47 -9.10
C ALA A 21 0.28 -16.64 -8.40
N LYS A 22 0.69 -17.86 -8.03
CA LYS A 22 1.94 -18.12 -7.28
C LYS A 22 3.22 -17.49 -7.86
N PRO A 23 3.41 -17.39 -9.19
CA PRO A 23 4.58 -16.71 -9.75
C PRO A 23 4.58 -15.19 -9.56
N PHE A 24 3.40 -14.59 -9.29
CA PHE A 24 3.25 -13.15 -9.09
C PHE A 24 3.57 -12.80 -7.63
N LYS A 25 4.85 -12.66 -7.33
CA LYS A 25 5.37 -12.33 -6.00
C LYS A 25 6.48 -11.30 -6.10
N LEU A 26 6.70 -10.58 -5.01
CA LEU A 26 7.71 -9.53 -4.93
C LEU A 26 9.09 -10.03 -4.45
N ASP A 27 9.17 -11.27 -3.94
CA ASP A 27 10.45 -11.87 -3.55
C ASP A 27 11.39 -11.92 -4.76
N GLY A 28 12.62 -11.47 -4.58
CA GLY A 28 13.61 -11.40 -5.67
C GLY A 28 13.45 -10.17 -6.58
N VAL A 29 12.41 -9.35 -6.37
CA VAL A 29 12.13 -8.15 -7.15
C VAL A 29 12.17 -6.89 -6.27
N LEU A 30 11.55 -6.94 -5.09
CA LEU A 30 11.40 -5.79 -4.20
C LEU A 30 12.77 -5.25 -3.74
N GLU A 31 13.73 -6.11 -3.48
CA GLU A 31 15.09 -5.71 -3.10
C GLU A 31 15.88 -4.97 -4.19
N LYS A 32 15.39 -4.98 -5.43
CA LYS A 32 15.97 -4.21 -6.53
C LYS A 32 15.52 -2.76 -6.55
N MET A 33 14.54 -2.41 -5.73
CA MET A 33 14.01 -1.05 -5.64
C MET A 33 15.09 -0.09 -5.11
N LYS A 34 15.27 1.04 -5.79
CA LYS A 34 16.26 2.07 -5.45
C LYS A 34 15.63 3.38 -4.96
N CYS A 35 14.34 3.56 -5.20
CA CYS A 35 13.60 4.72 -4.70
C CYS A 35 13.00 4.44 -3.31
N PRO A 36 12.71 5.49 -2.53
CA PRO A 36 11.88 5.36 -1.34
C PRO A 36 10.51 4.74 -1.69
N TYR A 37 9.99 3.92 -0.78
CA TYR A 37 8.73 3.22 -1.00
C TYR A 37 7.81 3.43 0.20
N LEU A 38 6.61 3.96 -0.05
CA LEU A 38 5.56 4.11 0.95
C LEU A 38 4.48 3.04 0.74
N ILE A 39 4.15 2.35 1.83
CA ILE A 39 3.01 1.44 1.91
C ILE A 39 2.00 2.08 2.87
N ILE A 40 0.77 2.31 2.40
CA ILE A 40 -0.35 2.73 3.24
C ILE A 40 -1.40 1.63 3.19
N ASN A 41 -1.85 1.17 4.36
CA ASN A 41 -2.91 0.15 4.46
C ASN A 41 -3.83 0.47 5.62
N GLY A 42 -5.12 0.18 5.44
CA GLY A 42 -6.10 0.28 6.53
C GLY A 42 -5.93 -0.85 7.54
N GLY A 43 -5.92 -0.51 8.82
CA GLY A 43 -5.78 -1.51 9.89
C GLY A 43 -7.00 -2.43 10.04
N ALA A 44 -8.16 -2.03 9.48
CA ALA A 44 -9.39 -2.83 9.40
C ALA A 44 -9.69 -3.32 7.97
N ASP A 45 -8.69 -3.31 7.08
CA ASP A 45 -8.82 -3.76 5.69
C ASP A 45 -9.36 -5.19 5.62
N VAL A 46 -10.36 -5.41 4.79
CA VAL A 46 -10.98 -6.73 4.56
C VAL A 46 -10.01 -7.79 4.02
N LEU A 47 -8.90 -7.37 3.43
CA LEU A 47 -7.82 -8.25 2.98
C LEU A 47 -6.79 -8.54 4.08
N GLY A 48 -6.94 -7.91 5.25
CA GLY A 48 -6.03 -8.03 6.37
C GLY A 48 -4.75 -7.21 6.23
N VAL A 49 -3.93 -7.23 7.26
CA VAL A 49 -2.65 -6.50 7.32
C VAL A 49 -1.43 -7.42 7.22
N GLU A 50 -1.63 -8.72 7.28
CA GLU A 50 -0.55 -9.70 7.34
C GLU A 50 0.31 -9.68 6.08
N GLY A 51 -0.33 -9.54 4.91
CA GLY A 51 0.38 -9.50 3.62
C GLY A 51 1.29 -8.27 3.49
N VAL A 52 0.78 -7.09 3.84
CA VAL A 52 1.57 -5.85 3.76
C VAL A 52 2.66 -5.80 4.84
N THR A 53 2.39 -6.34 6.03
CA THR A 53 3.39 -6.44 7.10
C THR A 53 4.53 -7.37 6.70
N ALA A 54 4.22 -8.55 6.14
CA ALA A 54 5.22 -9.49 5.65
C ALA A 54 6.07 -8.88 4.51
N MET A 55 5.44 -8.11 3.61
CA MET A 55 6.14 -7.39 2.55
C MET A 55 7.05 -6.29 3.10
N TYR A 56 6.60 -5.55 4.10
CA TYR A 56 7.41 -4.55 4.80
C TYR A 56 8.63 -5.19 5.47
N ASP A 57 8.44 -6.25 6.23
CA ASP A 57 9.51 -6.98 6.92
C ASP A 57 10.55 -7.53 5.92
N TYR A 58 10.07 -8.08 4.80
CA TYR A 58 10.93 -8.52 3.72
C TYR A 58 11.76 -7.36 3.15
N ALA A 59 11.13 -6.23 2.87
CA ALA A 59 11.79 -5.03 2.33
C ALA A 59 12.87 -4.51 3.29
N VAL A 60 12.55 -4.37 4.58
CA VAL A 60 13.49 -3.94 5.63
C VAL A 60 14.67 -4.90 5.71
N LYS A 61 14.42 -6.20 5.73
CA LYS A 61 15.46 -7.23 5.79
C LYS A 61 16.44 -7.14 4.61
N HIS A 62 15.99 -6.68 3.45
CA HIS A 62 16.80 -6.56 2.24
C HIS A 62 17.32 -5.13 2.00
N GLY A 63 17.18 -4.23 2.98
CA GLY A 63 17.74 -2.88 2.91
C GLY A 63 17.00 -1.93 1.97
N VAL A 64 15.74 -2.23 1.64
CA VAL A 64 14.88 -1.31 0.88
C VAL A 64 14.49 -0.13 1.77
N ASN A 65 14.55 1.09 1.25
CA ASN A 65 14.07 2.28 1.95
C ASN A 65 12.53 2.31 1.91
N VAL A 66 11.91 1.63 2.87
CA VAL A 66 10.46 1.44 2.94
C VAL A 66 9.86 2.06 4.19
N THR A 67 8.70 2.69 4.05
CA THR A 67 7.86 3.20 5.15
C THR A 67 6.53 2.45 5.10
N LEU A 68 6.08 1.93 6.25
CA LEU A 68 4.74 1.37 6.41
C LEU A 68 3.91 2.28 7.30
N ARG A 69 2.74 2.68 6.82
CA ARG A 69 1.72 3.41 7.57
C ARG A 69 0.43 2.59 7.62
N LEU A 70 0.12 2.05 8.78
CA LEU A 70 -1.18 1.45 9.05
C LEU A 70 -2.07 2.51 9.69
N THR A 71 -3.22 2.78 9.08
CA THR A 71 -4.24 3.68 9.64
C THR A 71 -5.14 2.91 10.59
N THR A 72 -5.55 3.54 11.68
CA THR A 72 -6.36 2.90 12.72
C THR A 72 -7.84 3.32 12.61
N PRO A 73 -8.78 2.54 13.15
CA PRO A 73 -10.19 2.95 13.19
C PRO A 73 -10.42 4.27 13.93
N ASP A 74 -9.60 4.60 14.93
CA ASP A 74 -9.73 5.85 15.68
C ASP A 74 -9.30 7.08 14.86
N GLU A 75 -8.38 6.90 13.91
CA GLU A 75 -7.96 7.94 12.96
C GLU A 75 -8.90 8.04 11.77
N THR A 76 -9.75 7.03 11.54
CA THR A 76 -10.44 6.78 10.28
C THR A 76 -9.50 6.37 9.14
N GLY A 77 -9.97 6.16 7.92
CA GLY A 77 -9.13 5.67 6.82
C GLY A 77 -8.66 4.23 7.02
N ALA A 78 -9.30 3.48 7.93
CA ALA A 78 -8.91 2.12 8.27
C ALA A 78 -9.46 1.05 7.34
N ASP A 79 -10.44 1.37 6.50
CA ASP A 79 -11.02 0.46 5.53
C ASP A 79 -10.11 0.25 4.31
N HIS A 80 -10.49 -0.70 3.47
CA HIS A 80 -9.79 -0.99 2.22
C HIS A 80 -9.63 0.26 1.35
N CYS A 81 -8.40 0.57 0.95
CA CYS A 81 -8.05 1.78 0.18
C CYS A 81 -8.47 3.09 0.86
N GLN A 82 -8.58 3.14 2.17
CA GLN A 82 -9.03 4.28 2.97
C GLN A 82 -10.39 4.83 2.51
N HIS A 83 -11.32 3.95 2.09
CA HIS A 83 -12.64 4.33 1.58
C HIS A 83 -13.48 5.13 2.58
N ASP A 84 -13.29 4.90 3.86
CA ASP A 84 -13.97 5.60 4.97
C ASP A 84 -13.42 7.03 5.18
N ASN A 85 -12.18 7.31 4.76
CA ASN A 85 -11.57 8.65 4.76
C ASN A 85 -10.47 8.78 3.70
N PRO A 86 -10.81 8.98 2.42
CA PRO A 86 -9.82 9.14 1.36
C PRO A 86 -8.89 10.33 1.56
N THR A 87 -9.36 11.39 2.23
CA THR A 87 -8.57 12.60 2.51
C THR A 87 -7.35 12.26 3.37
N LEU A 88 -7.52 11.44 4.41
CA LEU A 88 -6.39 11.01 5.24
C LEU A 88 -5.33 10.27 4.42
N GLY A 89 -5.75 9.33 3.56
CA GLY A 89 -4.81 8.61 2.69
C GLY A 89 -4.04 9.54 1.76
N GLN A 90 -4.71 10.54 1.20
CA GLN A 90 -4.09 11.54 0.35
C GLN A 90 -3.12 12.44 1.11
N GLU A 91 -3.50 12.92 2.29
CA GLU A 91 -2.63 13.73 3.15
C GLU A 91 -1.36 12.98 3.53
N LEU A 92 -1.48 11.75 4.03
CA LEU A 92 -0.33 10.91 4.39
C LEU A 92 0.64 10.71 3.22
N MET A 93 0.10 10.51 2.02
CA MET A 93 0.89 10.32 0.80
C MET A 93 1.61 11.60 0.38
N LEU A 94 0.90 12.74 0.39
CA LEU A 94 1.44 14.02 -0.03
C LEU A 94 2.45 14.57 0.96
N ASP A 95 2.22 14.42 2.26
CA ASP A 95 3.17 14.81 3.31
C ASP A 95 4.46 14.00 3.20
N TRP A 96 4.34 12.69 3.03
CA TRP A 96 5.51 11.83 2.81
C TRP A 96 6.30 12.21 1.55
N LEU A 97 5.60 12.53 0.44
CA LEU A 97 6.26 13.01 -0.78
C LEU A 97 6.94 14.36 -0.59
N ALA A 98 6.30 15.28 0.14
CA ALA A 98 6.89 16.58 0.45
C ALA A 98 8.20 16.41 1.24
N ASP A 99 8.23 15.54 2.23
CA ASP A 99 9.42 15.21 2.99
C ASP A 99 10.53 14.63 2.11
N ILE A 100 10.20 13.68 1.23
CA ILE A 100 11.16 13.06 0.29
C ILE A 100 11.77 14.09 -0.66
N PHE A 101 10.98 15.04 -1.14
CA PHE A 101 11.43 16.08 -2.05
C PHE A 101 11.95 17.34 -1.36
N GLY A 102 11.94 17.40 -0.04
CA GLY A 102 12.36 18.57 0.73
C GLY A 102 11.49 19.81 0.50
N ILE A 103 10.19 19.61 0.26
CA ILE A 103 9.24 20.70 0.02
C ILE A 103 8.77 21.24 1.37
N ASP A 104 9.04 22.50 1.63
CA ASP A 104 8.49 23.21 2.79
C ASP A 104 7.04 23.63 2.49
N GLN A 105 6.10 22.84 2.98
CA GLN A 105 4.68 23.07 2.78
C GLN A 105 4.18 24.36 3.46
N SER A 106 4.90 24.89 4.47
CA SER A 106 4.53 26.14 5.14
C SER A 106 4.65 27.36 4.22
N THR A 107 5.41 27.22 3.13
CA THR A 107 5.62 28.28 2.12
C THR A 107 4.63 28.24 0.96
N LEU A 108 3.79 27.19 0.89
CA LEU A 108 2.81 27.06 -0.16
C LEU A 108 1.69 28.08 0.03
N ALA A 109 1.45 28.90 -0.99
CA ALA A 109 0.32 29.84 -0.96
C ALA A 109 -1.00 29.06 -1.00
N PHE A 110 -1.79 29.18 0.07
CA PHE A 110 -3.20 28.82 -0.01
C PHE A 110 -3.88 29.78 -1.01
N TYR A 111 -4.38 29.25 -2.10
CA TYR A 111 -5.35 29.97 -2.92
C TYR A 111 -6.69 29.93 -2.17
N PRO A 112 -7.15 31.03 -1.59
CA PRO A 112 -8.53 31.11 -1.10
C PRO A 112 -9.41 30.98 -2.34
N GLY A 113 -10.14 29.87 -2.44
CA GLY A 113 -11.17 29.66 -3.45
C GLY A 113 -12.32 30.66 -3.30
#